data_a8f9dbcc0e9d0f01b286e69f0ce047b5
#
_entry.id   a8f9dbcc0e9d0f01b286e69f0ce047b5
#
_cell.length_a   1.000
_cell.length_b   1.000
_cell.length_c   1.000
_cell.angle_alpha   90.00
_cell.angle_beta   90.00
_cell.angle_gamma   90.00
#
_symmetry.space_group_name_H-M   'P 1'
#
loop_
_entity.id
_entity.type
_entity.pdbx_description
1 polymer ?
#
loop_
_entity_poly.entity_id
_entity_poly.type
_entity_poly.pdbx_seq_one_letter_code
_entity_poly.pdbx_strand_id
1 'polypeptide(L)'
;MPLIRRLPKRGFNNAAFRRPYAIVNLSDLKDFKSGSVVNEESLRAANLVRGKFDGVKILGGGELKHELTIEAEKVSASAREKIEKAGGSVAAAKTPTAGGAHRQGADATDATKPKTTKAAKK
;
A
#
# COMPACT_ATOMS: atom_id res chain seq x y z
N MET A 1 -10.85 -3.10 -49.92
CA MET A 1 -10.86 -2.50 -48.57
C MET A 1 -9.82 -3.19 -47.74
N PRO A 2 -8.92 -2.43 -47.12
CA PRO A 2 -7.95 -3.03 -46.22
C PRO A 2 -8.65 -3.70 -45.00
N LEU A 3 -8.06 -4.76 -44.50
CA LEU A 3 -8.60 -5.55 -43.38
C LEU A 3 -8.92 -4.72 -42.13
N ILE A 4 -8.10 -3.71 -41.83
CA ILE A 4 -8.27 -2.79 -40.69
C ILE A 4 -9.62 -2.07 -40.72
N ARG A 5 -10.15 -1.74 -41.88
CA ARG A 5 -11.47 -1.09 -42.02
C ARG A 5 -12.64 -2.04 -41.85
N ARG A 6 -12.40 -3.34 -41.96
CA ARG A 6 -13.42 -4.40 -41.79
C ARG A 6 -13.56 -4.84 -40.34
N LEU A 7 -12.58 -4.57 -39.50
CA LEU A 7 -12.60 -4.92 -38.09
C LEU A 7 -13.49 -3.91 -37.33
N PRO A 8 -14.53 -4.37 -36.63
CA PRO A 8 -15.34 -3.48 -35.80
C PRO A 8 -14.48 -2.96 -34.64
N LYS A 9 -14.56 -1.66 -34.41
CA LYS A 9 -14.01 -1.05 -33.20
C LYS A 9 -14.85 -1.53 -32.01
N ARG A 10 -14.32 -2.48 -31.25
CA ARG A 10 -14.97 -2.99 -30.06
C ARG A 10 -14.08 -2.83 -28.85
N GLY A 11 -14.72 -2.45 -27.76
CA GLY A 11 -14.15 -2.50 -26.45
C GLY A 11 -13.38 -1.25 -26.05
N PHE A 12 -13.19 -1.20 -24.79
CA PHE A 12 -12.43 -0.20 -24.05
C PHE A 12 -11.23 -0.90 -23.44
N ASN A 13 -10.03 -0.36 -23.64
CA ASN A 13 -8.81 -0.96 -23.11
C ASN A 13 -8.11 0.01 -22.16
N ASN A 14 -8.09 -0.36 -20.88
CA ASN A 14 -7.42 0.38 -19.82
C ASN A 14 -5.99 -0.13 -19.53
N ALA A 15 -5.44 -0.98 -20.37
CA ALA A 15 -4.15 -1.61 -20.10
C ALA A 15 -3.00 -0.58 -19.93
N ALA A 16 -3.05 0.54 -20.67
CA ALA A 16 -2.06 1.61 -20.59
C ALA A 16 -2.08 2.35 -19.24
N PHE A 17 -3.19 2.34 -18.52
CA PHE A 17 -3.38 3.02 -17.22
C PHE A 17 -3.28 2.07 -16.04
N ARG A 18 -3.02 0.81 -16.29
CA ARG A 18 -2.93 -0.20 -15.24
C ARG A 18 -1.67 0.01 -14.42
N ARG A 19 -1.84 0.11 -13.11
CA ARG A 19 -0.73 0.14 -12.16
C ARG A 19 -0.56 -1.26 -11.55
N PRO A 20 0.43 -2.02 -11.99
CA PRO A 20 0.68 -3.34 -11.43
C PRO A 20 1.29 -3.20 -10.03
N TYR A 21 0.72 -3.90 -9.06
CA TYR A 21 1.30 -4.07 -7.73
C TYR A 21 1.86 -5.47 -7.61
N ALA A 22 3.03 -5.58 -6.99
CA ALA A 22 3.54 -6.86 -6.57
C ALA A 22 2.74 -7.35 -5.35
N ILE A 23 2.19 -8.53 -5.44
CA ILE A 23 1.37 -9.12 -4.38
C ILE A 23 2.23 -10.09 -3.58
N VAL A 24 2.24 -9.92 -2.26
CA VAL A 24 2.94 -10.80 -1.32
C VAL A 24 1.97 -11.19 -0.21
N ASN A 25 1.93 -12.47 0.14
CA ASN A 25 1.12 -12.98 1.25
C ASN A 25 1.93 -13.05 2.55
N LEU A 26 1.24 -13.04 3.69
CA LEU A 26 1.89 -13.20 4.99
C LEU A 26 2.58 -14.57 5.13
N SER A 27 2.10 -15.59 4.44
CA SER A 27 2.76 -16.90 4.38
C SER A 27 4.18 -16.85 3.84
N ASP A 28 4.43 -15.94 2.89
CA ASP A 28 5.70 -15.81 2.20
C ASP A 28 6.73 -15.04 3.05
N LEU A 29 6.24 -14.32 4.07
CA LEU A 29 7.08 -13.58 5.01
C LEU A 29 7.59 -14.41 6.19
N LYS A 30 7.26 -15.68 6.26
CA LYS A 30 7.69 -16.58 7.35
C LYS A 30 9.21 -16.78 7.45
N ASP A 31 9.88 -16.66 6.31
CA ASP A 31 11.33 -16.87 6.18
C ASP A 31 12.16 -15.67 6.68
N PHE A 32 11.50 -14.55 6.95
CA PHE A 32 12.16 -13.38 7.51
C PHE A 32 12.37 -13.53 9.02
N LYS A 33 13.46 -12.96 9.50
CA LYS A 33 13.78 -12.99 10.94
C LYS A 33 12.83 -12.05 11.69
N SER A 34 12.49 -12.45 12.92
CA SER A 34 11.71 -11.58 13.82
C SER A 34 12.39 -10.24 14.02
N GLY A 35 11.62 -9.17 14.03
CA GLY A 35 12.11 -7.79 14.15
C GLY A 35 12.76 -7.21 12.89
N SER A 36 12.80 -7.94 11.78
CA SER A 36 13.34 -7.41 10.52
C SER A 36 12.37 -6.44 9.83
N VAL A 37 12.94 -5.51 9.08
CA VAL A 37 12.19 -4.57 8.25
C VAL A 37 11.99 -5.19 6.87
N VAL A 38 10.74 -5.36 6.50
CA VAL A 38 10.34 -5.90 5.20
C VAL A 38 10.01 -4.72 4.27
N ASN A 39 10.95 -4.39 3.41
CA ASN A 39 10.78 -3.38 2.37
C ASN A 39 10.86 -4.00 0.98
N GLU A 40 10.69 -3.22 -0.07
CA GLU A 40 10.75 -3.68 -1.46
C GLU A 40 12.08 -4.37 -1.79
N GLU A 41 13.19 -3.84 -1.30
CA GLU A 41 14.52 -4.38 -1.55
C GLU A 41 14.71 -5.77 -0.92
N SER A 42 14.27 -5.92 0.34
CA SER A 42 14.33 -7.22 1.03
C SER A 42 13.46 -8.28 0.36
N LEU A 43 12.29 -7.90 -0.15
CA LEU A 43 11.41 -8.79 -0.92
C LEU A 43 12.00 -9.19 -2.26
N ARG A 44 12.73 -8.29 -2.92
CA ARG A 44 13.48 -8.61 -4.14
C ARG A 44 14.67 -9.52 -3.87
N ALA A 45 15.40 -9.29 -2.79
CA ALA A 45 16.51 -10.13 -2.36
C ALA A 45 16.05 -11.56 -2.03
N ALA A 46 14.87 -11.70 -1.42
CA ALA A 46 14.24 -12.99 -1.15
C ALA A 46 13.58 -13.63 -2.38
N ASN A 47 13.64 -13.00 -3.55
CA ASN A 47 12.99 -13.44 -4.79
C ASN A 47 11.47 -13.62 -4.72
N LEU A 48 10.81 -13.02 -3.75
CA LEU A 48 9.35 -13.04 -3.61
C LEU A 48 8.68 -12.10 -4.62
N VAL A 49 9.38 -11.06 -5.03
CA VAL A 49 8.88 -10.06 -5.97
C VAL A 49 9.86 -9.92 -7.14
N ARG A 50 9.34 -10.00 -8.36
CA ARG A 50 10.12 -9.90 -9.60
C ARG A 50 9.46 -8.96 -10.60
N GLY A 51 10.26 -8.33 -11.44
CA GLY A 51 9.80 -7.51 -12.55
C GLY A 51 9.59 -6.04 -12.17
N LYS A 52 8.85 -5.33 -13.03
CA LYS A 52 8.49 -3.93 -12.85
C LYS A 52 7.09 -3.82 -12.27
N PHE A 53 6.96 -3.08 -11.19
CA PHE A 53 5.69 -2.80 -10.52
C PHE A 53 5.76 -1.41 -9.88
N ASP A 54 4.61 -0.83 -9.61
CA ASP A 54 4.50 0.52 -9.06
C ASP A 54 4.55 0.54 -7.52
N GLY A 55 4.44 -0.63 -6.89
CA GLY A 55 4.50 -0.76 -5.44
C GLY A 55 4.20 -2.17 -4.96
N VAL A 56 4.31 -2.39 -3.67
CA VAL A 56 4.05 -3.69 -3.04
C VAL A 56 2.73 -3.65 -2.30
N LYS A 57 1.94 -4.71 -2.47
CA LYS A 57 0.69 -4.94 -1.77
C LYS A 57 0.77 -6.21 -0.93
N ILE A 58 0.58 -6.06 0.37
CA ILE A 58 0.57 -7.20 1.31
C ILE A 58 -0.86 -7.69 1.50
N LEU A 59 -1.05 -9.00 1.35
CA LEU A 59 -2.32 -9.68 1.55
C LEU A 59 -2.27 -10.61 2.76
N GLY A 60 -3.44 -10.79 3.39
CA GLY A 60 -3.60 -11.59 4.61
C GLY A 60 -3.64 -13.10 4.41
N GLY A 61 -3.12 -13.63 3.29
CA GLY A 61 -2.99 -15.06 3.09
C GLY A 61 -1.96 -15.69 4.01
N GLY A 62 -2.38 -16.67 4.82
CA GLY A 62 -1.54 -17.33 5.81
C GLY A 62 -1.56 -16.66 7.18
N GLU A 63 -0.67 -17.11 8.05
CA GLU A 63 -0.50 -16.60 9.42
C GLU A 63 0.94 -16.17 9.65
N LEU A 64 1.13 -15.12 10.40
CA LEU A 64 2.42 -14.63 10.84
C LEU A 64 2.62 -15.02 12.31
N LYS A 65 3.75 -15.65 12.63
CA LYS A 65 4.05 -16.13 13.99
C LYS A 65 5.06 -15.26 14.74
N HIS A 66 5.65 -14.28 14.07
CA HIS A 66 6.67 -13.41 14.62
C HIS A 66 6.41 -11.96 14.21
N GLU A 67 6.91 -11.06 15.00
CA GLU A 67 6.82 -9.63 14.77
C GLU A 67 7.69 -9.19 13.59
N LEU A 68 7.12 -8.43 12.69
CA LEU A 68 7.80 -7.83 11.55
C LEU A 68 7.41 -6.37 11.40
N THR A 69 8.37 -5.55 10.99
CA THR A 69 8.08 -4.18 10.55
C THR A 69 7.91 -4.17 9.04
N ILE A 70 6.73 -3.87 8.57
CA ILE A 70 6.40 -3.94 7.14
C ILE A 70 6.28 -2.55 6.56
N GLU A 71 7.14 -2.25 5.59
CA GLU A 71 7.10 -1.04 4.79
C GLU A 71 6.52 -1.35 3.41
N ALA A 72 5.21 -1.17 3.27
CA ALA A 72 4.51 -1.44 2.02
C ALA A 72 3.56 -0.30 1.66
N GLU A 73 3.38 -0.07 0.37
CA GLU A 73 2.49 0.98 -0.12
C GLU A 73 1.02 0.68 0.19
N LYS A 74 0.64 -0.59 0.09
CA LYS A 74 -0.72 -1.05 0.39
C LYS A 74 -0.71 -2.31 1.24
N VAL A 75 -1.56 -2.32 2.23
CA VAL A 75 -1.79 -3.48 3.10
C VAL A 75 -3.30 -3.73 3.19
N SER A 76 -3.73 -4.97 3.03
CA SER A 76 -5.14 -5.32 3.19
C SER A 76 -5.56 -5.25 4.67
N ALA A 77 -6.85 -5.04 4.93
CA ALA A 77 -7.38 -4.98 6.30
C ALA A 77 -7.07 -6.27 7.08
N SER A 78 -7.32 -7.43 6.47
CA SER A 78 -7.01 -8.72 7.09
C SER A 78 -5.52 -8.96 7.34
N ALA A 79 -4.64 -8.42 6.49
CA ALA A 79 -3.20 -8.49 6.72
C ALA A 79 -2.79 -7.63 7.91
N ARG A 80 -3.34 -6.41 8.00
CA ARG A 80 -3.06 -5.49 9.10
C ARG A 80 -3.42 -6.10 10.46
N GLU A 81 -4.63 -6.64 10.58
CA GLU A 81 -5.07 -7.31 11.81
C GLU A 81 -4.15 -8.46 12.24
N LYS A 82 -3.68 -9.25 11.28
CA LYS A 82 -2.78 -10.38 11.57
C LYS A 82 -1.39 -9.92 11.96
N ILE A 83 -0.87 -8.85 11.35
CA ILE A 83 0.42 -8.26 11.69
C ILE A 83 0.37 -7.66 13.10
N GLU A 84 -0.69 -6.92 13.43
CA GLU A 84 -0.89 -6.33 14.76
C GLU A 84 -1.04 -7.42 15.83
N LYS A 85 -1.77 -8.49 15.55
CA LYS A 85 -1.89 -9.67 16.45
C LYS A 85 -0.55 -10.38 16.66
N ALA A 86 0.33 -10.38 15.67
CA ALA A 86 1.68 -10.93 15.78
C ALA A 86 2.68 -9.97 16.45
N GLY A 87 2.25 -8.76 16.83
CA GLY A 87 3.10 -7.74 17.45
C GLY A 87 3.93 -6.91 16.48
N GLY A 88 3.70 -7.07 15.18
CA GLY A 88 4.37 -6.31 14.14
C GLY A 88 3.80 -4.91 13.94
N SER A 89 4.51 -4.07 13.22
CA SER A 89 4.09 -2.72 12.82
C SER A 89 4.02 -2.58 11.30
N VAL A 90 3.08 -1.74 10.84
CA VAL A 90 2.92 -1.41 9.44
C VAL A 90 3.26 0.05 9.23
N ALA A 91 4.34 0.32 8.51
CA ALA A 91 4.67 1.64 8.03
C ALA A 91 4.18 1.77 6.57
N ALA A 92 3.41 2.80 6.28
CA ALA A 92 3.06 3.13 4.92
C ALA A 92 4.30 3.67 4.20
N ALA A 93 4.84 2.92 3.27
CA ALA A 93 5.88 3.41 2.38
C ALA A 93 5.25 4.49 1.48
N LYS A 94 5.53 5.73 1.79
CA LYS A 94 5.14 6.86 0.97
C LYS A 94 6.12 6.96 -0.18
N THR A 95 5.90 6.17 -1.23
CA THR A 95 6.60 6.43 -2.49
C THR A 95 6.17 7.80 -2.99
N PRO A 96 7.08 8.70 -3.31
CA PRO A 96 6.73 9.93 -3.98
C PRO A 96 6.24 9.58 -5.39
N THR A 97 4.94 9.44 -5.54
CA THR A 97 4.33 9.27 -6.86
C THR A 97 4.48 10.59 -7.59
N ALA A 98 5.47 10.69 -8.42
CA ALA A 98 5.53 11.74 -9.41
C ALA A 98 4.36 11.56 -10.39
N GLY A 99 3.40 12.46 -10.32
CA GLY A 99 2.37 12.64 -11.32
C GLY A 99 1.06 11.89 -11.08
N GLY A 100 0.14 12.56 -10.45
CA GLY A 100 -1.26 12.16 -10.38
C GLY A 100 -1.97 12.88 -9.25
N ALA A 101 -2.22 14.17 -9.42
CA ALA A 101 -3.10 14.91 -8.53
C ALA A 101 -4.53 14.36 -8.67
N HIS A 102 -4.83 13.32 -7.91
CA HIS A 102 -6.21 13.01 -7.61
C HIS A 102 -6.65 13.96 -6.50
N ARG A 103 -7.40 14.98 -6.88
CA ARG A 103 -8.10 15.81 -5.92
C ARG A 103 -9.09 14.93 -5.15
N GLN A 104 -8.67 14.47 -4.00
CA GLN A 104 -9.62 14.10 -2.97
C GLN A 104 -10.12 15.41 -2.40
N GLY A 105 -11.43 15.61 -2.51
CA GLY A 105 -12.11 16.71 -1.87
C GLY A 105 -11.75 16.72 -0.39
N ALA A 106 -11.12 17.79 0.03
CA ALA A 106 -10.91 18.06 1.42
C ALA A 106 -12.27 18.35 2.04
N ASP A 107 -12.81 17.36 2.74
CA ASP A 107 -13.81 17.64 3.75
C ASP A 107 -13.07 18.27 4.93
N ALA A 108 -13.05 19.59 4.91
CA ALA A 108 -12.61 20.39 6.02
C ALA A 108 -13.74 20.43 7.04
N THR A 109 -13.77 19.49 7.95
CA THR A 109 -14.57 19.64 9.16
C THR A 109 -13.66 20.11 10.28
N ASP A 110 -13.82 21.37 10.57
CA ASP A 110 -13.87 21.97 11.88
C ASP A 110 -12.61 21.87 12.74
N ALA A 111 -11.81 22.91 12.61
CA ALA A 111 -10.85 23.27 13.64
C ALA A 111 -11.61 23.87 14.84
N THR A 112 -11.92 23.08 15.82
CA THR A 112 -12.34 23.56 17.13
C THR A 112 -11.18 24.28 17.80
N LYS A 113 -11.23 25.58 17.70
CA LYS A 113 -10.33 26.52 18.38
C LYS A 113 -10.47 26.37 19.88
N PRO A 114 -9.43 26.05 20.63
CA PRO A 114 -9.50 26.06 22.09
C PRO A 114 -9.65 27.51 22.56
N LYS A 115 -10.74 27.80 23.23
CA LYS A 115 -10.92 29.05 23.96
C LYS A 115 -9.88 29.11 25.09
N THR A 116 -8.93 30.02 24.93
CA THR A 116 -8.06 30.43 26.02
C THR A 116 -8.89 31.14 27.05
N THR A 117 -9.14 30.52 28.17
CA THR A 117 -9.67 31.19 29.33
C THR A 117 -8.53 32.02 29.95
N LYS A 118 -8.62 33.31 29.77
CA LYS A 118 -7.77 34.27 30.45
C LYS A 118 -8.11 34.23 31.94
N ALA A 119 -7.26 33.62 32.73
CA ALA A 119 -7.37 33.71 34.17
C ALA A 119 -7.12 35.18 34.59
N ALA A 120 -8.12 35.81 35.12
CA ALA A 120 -7.99 37.10 35.75
C ALA A 120 -7.28 36.92 37.07
N LYS A 121 -6.09 37.50 37.14
CA LYS A 121 -5.32 37.60 38.39
C LYS A 121 -5.83 38.80 39.17
N LYS A 122 -6.15 38.58 40.39
CA LYS A 122 -6.19 39.64 41.38
C LYS A 122 -5.14 39.37 42.44
#